data_6c3981e21ff70c53c80d17189c93f0ae
#
_entry.id   6c3981e21ff70c53c80d17189c93f0ae
#
_cell.length_a   1.000
_cell.length_b   1.000
_cell.length_c   1.000
_cell.angle_alpha   90.00
_cell.angle_beta   90.00
_cell.angle_gamma   90.00
#
_symmetry.space_group_name_H-M   'P 1'
#
loop_
_entity.id
_entity.type
_entity.pdbx_description
1 polymer ?
#
loop_
_entity_poly.entity_id
_entity_poly.type
_entity_poly.pdbx_seq_one_letter_code
_entity_poly.pdbx_strand_id
1 'polypeptide(L)'
;DIPISNSINSGFKKMYVLTQFNSASLHLHLANTYIFDTFSGGFVEILAAEQTFEHEGWYEGTADAVRKNLVHFRTQEPEYYLILSGDQLYRMDLARFYQHHVDTNADVTIACTPVTREAAVGFGMLTADRDGWITEFTEKPALDVNIDHMKIPDTLYPDAEAKAQGRDYLGSMGIYFFKASALERALDNDYTDFGHEVIPRLIEKARVQSYVFGGFWEDIGTIRSFYDTNLNLASPYPDFNFYDEKMPIYTHRRDLPPSKFTKCSLDHSLAADGCVIVDSTVRNSVIGVRTMVEAGCELDGVVCMGADYYETQRRKETRQNRGEPKVGIGRNTKVRGAIIDKNARIGEDCTIGYDDSKRVDGDYPTHFVRDGIIIIPKNGIIPPGTVI
;
A
#
# COMPACT_ATOMS: atom_id res chain seq x y z
N ASP A 1 -1.82 6.50 -2.92
CA ASP A 1 -1.00 7.71 -3.17
C ASP A 1 0.37 7.35 -3.78
N ILE A 2 1.03 6.28 -3.36
CA ILE A 2 2.41 5.93 -3.78
C ILE A 2 2.53 5.73 -5.30
N PRO A 3 1.78 4.82 -5.96
CA PRO A 3 1.91 4.61 -7.41
C PRO A 3 1.59 5.86 -8.24
N ILE A 4 0.55 6.61 -7.82
CA ILE A 4 0.15 7.84 -8.49
C ILE A 4 1.23 8.92 -8.38
N SER A 5 1.83 9.08 -7.20
CA SER A 5 2.93 10.03 -6.99
C SER A 5 4.16 9.68 -7.82
N ASN A 6 4.56 8.41 -7.87
CA ASN A 6 5.65 7.95 -8.73
C ASN A 6 5.36 8.24 -10.21
N SER A 7 4.11 8.03 -10.66
CA SER A 7 3.69 8.34 -12.03
C SER A 7 3.79 9.83 -12.34
N ILE A 8 3.25 10.69 -11.48
CA ILE A 8 3.30 12.15 -11.64
C ILE A 8 4.75 12.64 -11.65
N ASN A 9 5.58 12.20 -10.70
CA ASN A 9 6.98 12.57 -10.61
C ASN A 9 7.81 12.14 -11.83
N SER A 10 7.39 11.05 -12.48
CA SER A 10 8.01 10.52 -13.71
C SER A 10 7.40 11.08 -15.00
N GLY A 11 6.46 12.02 -14.91
CA GLY A 11 5.83 12.67 -16.07
C GLY A 11 4.62 11.94 -16.65
N PHE A 12 4.22 10.79 -16.10
CA PHE A 12 3.02 10.07 -16.51
C PHE A 12 1.80 10.66 -15.81
N LYS A 13 0.97 11.37 -16.52
CA LYS A 13 -0.15 12.17 -15.97
C LYS A 13 -1.54 11.65 -16.33
N LYS A 14 -1.66 10.68 -17.23
CA LYS A 14 -2.93 10.08 -17.63
C LYS A 14 -3.07 8.74 -16.93
N MET A 15 -3.94 8.67 -15.93
CA MET A 15 -4.06 7.50 -15.07
C MET A 15 -5.51 7.08 -14.88
N TYR A 16 -5.74 5.78 -15.01
CA TYR A 16 -6.98 5.14 -14.65
C TYR A 16 -6.76 4.30 -13.37
N VAL A 17 -7.65 4.46 -12.40
CA VAL A 17 -7.63 3.69 -11.16
C VAL A 17 -8.79 2.71 -11.17
N LEU A 18 -8.48 1.43 -11.34
CA LEU A 18 -9.47 0.36 -11.38
C LEU A 18 -9.86 -0.01 -9.94
N THR A 19 -11.14 0.11 -9.63
CA THR A 19 -11.66 -0.13 -8.27
C THR A 19 -12.82 -1.09 -8.28
N GLN A 20 -13.01 -1.80 -7.19
CA GLN A 20 -14.07 -2.79 -7.09
C GLN A 20 -14.83 -2.66 -5.77
N PHE A 21 -14.30 -3.22 -4.70
CA PHE A 21 -14.98 -3.35 -3.41
C PHE A 21 -14.62 -2.20 -2.45
N ASN A 22 -15.59 -1.74 -1.63
CA ASN A 22 -15.42 -0.69 -0.61
C ASN A 22 -14.74 0.60 -1.11
N SER A 23 -14.96 0.97 -2.36
CA SER A 23 -14.22 2.02 -3.06
C SER A 23 -14.64 3.46 -2.72
N ALA A 24 -15.77 3.68 -2.03
CA ALA A 24 -16.32 5.02 -1.79
C ALA A 24 -15.32 6.00 -1.12
N SER A 25 -14.57 5.54 -0.11
CA SER A 25 -13.57 6.38 0.55
C SER A 25 -12.36 6.66 -0.34
N LEU A 26 -11.97 5.70 -1.19
CA LEU A 26 -10.91 5.86 -2.17
C LEU A 26 -11.34 6.86 -3.26
N HIS A 27 -12.55 6.78 -3.78
CA HIS A 27 -13.10 7.73 -4.74
C HIS A 27 -13.06 9.16 -4.21
N LEU A 28 -13.56 9.37 -2.99
CA LEU A 28 -13.52 10.69 -2.36
C LEU A 28 -12.09 11.20 -2.14
N HIS A 29 -11.17 10.32 -1.77
CA HIS A 29 -9.77 10.67 -1.60
C HIS A 29 -9.13 11.09 -2.93
N LEU A 30 -9.26 10.30 -3.98
CA LEU A 30 -8.68 10.59 -5.29
C LEU A 30 -9.25 11.88 -5.90
N ALA A 31 -10.57 12.07 -5.85
CA ALA A 31 -11.23 13.27 -6.37
C ALA A 31 -10.81 14.56 -5.66
N ASN A 32 -10.42 14.48 -4.38
CA ASN A 32 -9.97 15.65 -3.60
C ASN A 32 -8.44 15.82 -3.59
N THR A 33 -7.69 14.86 -4.11
CA THR A 33 -6.23 14.87 -4.06
C THR A 33 -5.60 15.25 -5.38
N TYR A 34 -6.00 14.58 -6.46
CA TYR A 34 -5.34 14.67 -7.75
C TYR A 34 -6.18 15.48 -8.74
N ILE A 35 -6.00 16.80 -8.69
CA ILE A 35 -6.69 17.73 -9.56
C ILE A 35 -5.66 18.33 -10.53
N PHE A 36 -5.79 18.02 -11.81
CA PHE A 36 -4.98 18.60 -12.86
C PHE A 36 -5.67 19.84 -13.43
N ASP A 37 -4.89 20.86 -13.75
CA ASP A 37 -5.42 22.02 -14.47
C ASP A 37 -5.71 21.70 -15.94
N THR A 38 -6.53 22.52 -16.57
CA THR A 38 -6.99 22.32 -17.97
C THR A 38 -5.83 22.32 -18.97
N PHE A 39 -4.69 22.89 -18.64
CA PHE A 39 -3.55 23.03 -19.55
C PHE A 39 -2.51 21.91 -19.40
N SER A 40 -2.53 21.17 -18.28
CA SER A 40 -1.54 20.11 -18.01
C SER A 40 -1.80 18.82 -18.79
N GLY A 41 -3.01 18.65 -19.35
CA GLY A 41 -3.40 17.49 -20.15
C GLY A 41 -3.40 16.17 -19.37
N GLY A 42 -3.39 16.22 -18.03
CA GLY A 42 -3.40 15.06 -17.14
C GLY A 42 -4.78 14.80 -16.53
N PHE A 43 -4.97 13.56 -16.05
CA PHE A 43 -6.14 13.17 -15.27
C PHE A 43 -5.83 11.97 -14.37
N VAL A 44 -6.62 11.81 -13.31
CA VAL A 44 -6.77 10.57 -12.55
C VAL A 44 -8.25 10.22 -12.57
N GLU A 45 -8.63 9.26 -13.38
CA GLU A 45 -10.00 8.80 -13.53
C GLU A 45 -10.20 7.45 -12.82
N ILE A 46 -11.37 7.30 -12.21
CA ILE A 46 -11.73 6.09 -11.49
C ILE A 46 -12.68 5.29 -12.37
N LEU A 47 -12.30 4.05 -12.65
CA LEU A 47 -13.15 3.07 -13.32
C LEU A 47 -13.52 1.99 -12.29
N ALA A 48 -14.76 2.03 -11.86
CA ALA A 48 -15.32 1.01 -10.97
C ALA A 48 -15.79 -0.20 -11.77
N ALA A 49 -15.79 -1.38 -11.14
CA ALA A 49 -16.45 -2.53 -11.76
C ALA A 49 -17.93 -2.22 -11.98
N GLU A 50 -18.37 -2.33 -13.22
CA GLU A 50 -19.74 -2.04 -13.66
C GLU A 50 -20.40 -3.31 -14.17
N GLN A 51 -21.69 -3.43 -13.93
CA GLN A 51 -22.53 -4.40 -14.62
C GLN A 51 -22.94 -3.81 -15.97
N THR A 52 -22.57 -4.47 -17.05
CA THR A 52 -22.97 -4.13 -18.41
C THR A 52 -23.81 -5.25 -19.00
N PHE A 53 -24.42 -5.03 -20.17
CA PHE A 53 -25.16 -6.08 -20.88
C PHE A 53 -24.29 -7.27 -21.28
N GLU A 54 -22.96 -7.08 -21.35
CA GLU A 54 -21.98 -8.13 -21.73
C GLU A 54 -21.31 -8.77 -20.54
N HIS A 55 -21.32 -8.11 -19.35
CA HIS A 55 -20.63 -8.56 -18.14
C HIS A 55 -21.48 -8.32 -16.90
N GLU A 56 -21.90 -9.39 -16.24
CA GLU A 56 -22.75 -9.36 -15.03
C GLU A 56 -21.97 -9.52 -13.71
N GLY A 57 -20.72 -9.09 -13.60
CA GLY A 57 -19.96 -9.42 -12.40
C GLY A 57 -18.86 -8.44 -12.02
N TRP A 58 -18.32 -8.68 -10.85
CA TRP A 58 -17.09 -8.07 -10.38
C TRP A 58 -15.90 -8.48 -11.28
N TYR A 59 -14.75 -7.78 -11.14
CA TYR A 59 -13.52 -8.26 -11.76
C TYR A 59 -13.10 -9.58 -11.11
N GLU A 60 -12.77 -10.56 -11.92
CA GLU A 60 -12.35 -11.88 -11.45
C GLU A 60 -10.86 -11.94 -11.13
N GLY A 61 -10.10 -10.92 -11.50
CA GLY A 61 -8.68 -10.78 -11.24
C GLY A 61 -8.09 -9.54 -11.90
N THR A 62 -6.78 -9.41 -11.81
CA THR A 62 -6.04 -8.22 -12.25
C THR A 62 -6.05 -8.05 -13.76
N ALA A 63 -5.93 -9.11 -14.53
CA ALA A 63 -5.98 -9.10 -15.99
C ALA A 63 -7.41 -8.85 -16.51
N ASP A 64 -8.41 -9.43 -15.86
CA ASP A 64 -9.82 -9.22 -16.17
C ASP A 64 -10.22 -7.76 -15.96
N ALA A 65 -9.76 -7.13 -14.87
CA ALA A 65 -9.99 -5.71 -14.63
C ALA A 65 -9.46 -4.83 -15.76
N VAL A 66 -8.25 -5.10 -16.23
CA VAL A 66 -7.65 -4.34 -17.35
C VAL A 66 -8.39 -4.62 -18.65
N ARG A 67 -8.71 -5.87 -18.96
CA ARG A 67 -9.43 -6.28 -20.19
C ARG A 67 -10.78 -5.59 -20.31
N LYS A 68 -11.61 -5.61 -19.26
CA LYS A 68 -12.94 -5.00 -19.23
C LYS A 68 -12.89 -3.48 -19.46
N ASN A 69 -11.76 -2.84 -19.15
CA ASN A 69 -11.58 -1.40 -19.28
C ASN A 69 -10.76 -0.97 -20.52
N LEU A 70 -10.30 -1.88 -21.37
CA LEU A 70 -9.52 -1.55 -22.57
C LEU A 70 -10.25 -0.54 -23.49
N VAL A 71 -11.57 -0.58 -23.56
CA VAL A 71 -12.38 0.35 -24.35
C VAL A 71 -12.13 1.81 -23.94
N HIS A 72 -11.98 2.08 -22.65
CA HIS A 72 -11.69 3.43 -22.15
C HIS A 72 -10.24 3.83 -22.45
N PHE A 73 -9.29 2.92 -22.28
CA PHE A 73 -7.88 3.22 -22.51
C PHE A 73 -7.56 3.51 -23.97
N ARG A 74 -8.17 2.78 -24.90
CA ARG A 74 -8.02 2.95 -26.35
C ARG A 74 -8.42 4.34 -26.85
N THR A 75 -9.31 5.04 -26.13
CA THR A 75 -9.70 6.42 -26.48
C THR A 75 -8.54 7.41 -26.40
N GLN A 76 -7.47 7.07 -25.69
CA GLN A 76 -6.26 7.87 -25.54
C GLN A 76 -5.18 7.52 -26.58
N GLU A 77 -5.41 6.52 -27.45
CA GLU A 77 -4.47 6.02 -28.48
C GLU A 77 -3.04 5.81 -27.94
N PRO A 78 -2.86 5.06 -26.83
CA PRO A 78 -1.56 4.91 -26.19
C PRO A 78 -0.63 4.01 -27.02
N GLU A 79 0.64 4.35 -27.09
CA GLU A 79 1.69 3.46 -27.62
C GLU A 79 2.11 2.40 -26.59
N TYR A 80 2.03 2.77 -25.31
CA TYR A 80 2.44 1.93 -24.18
C TYR A 80 1.43 2.01 -23.04
N TYR A 81 1.31 0.91 -22.28
CA TYR A 81 0.58 0.86 -21.04
C TYR A 81 1.55 0.58 -19.87
N LEU A 82 1.42 1.36 -18.83
CA LEU A 82 2.05 1.09 -17.53
C LEU A 82 1.01 0.56 -16.56
N ILE A 83 1.21 -0.65 -16.06
CA ILE A 83 0.34 -1.30 -15.08
C ILE A 83 1.04 -1.28 -13.73
N LEU A 84 0.36 -0.77 -12.70
CA LEU A 84 0.87 -0.64 -11.34
C LEU A 84 -0.09 -1.29 -10.35
N SER A 85 0.46 -2.01 -9.37
CA SER A 85 -0.31 -2.44 -8.20
C SER A 85 -0.58 -1.28 -7.25
N GLY A 86 -1.72 -1.28 -6.56
CA GLY A 86 -2.19 -0.16 -5.73
C GLY A 86 -1.71 -0.19 -4.28
N ASP A 87 -1.21 -1.32 -3.81
CA ASP A 87 -0.93 -1.66 -2.41
C ASP A 87 0.57 -1.85 -2.11
N GLN A 88 1.41 -1.09 -2.77
CA GLN A 88 2.86 -1.21 -2.66
C GLN A 88 3.51 0.10 -2.22
N LEU A 89 4.54 0.00 -1.38
CA LEU A 89 5.36 1.11 -0.93
C LEU A 89 6.73 1.07 -1.62
N TYR A 90 6.98 2.05 -2.47
CA TYR A 90 8.24 2.19 -3.19
C TYR A 90 8.41 3.62 -3.72
N ARG A 91 9.64 3.99 -4.08
CA ARG A 91 9.93 5.20 -4.85
C ARG A 91 10.76 4.82 -6.05
N MET A 92 10.16 4.93 -7.24
CA MET A 92 10.78 4.53 -8.51
C MET A 92 10.64 5.65 -9.53
N ASP A 93 11.74 5.96 -10.21
CA ASP A 93 11.71 6.78 -11.42
C ASP A 93 11.18 5.92 -12.58
N LEU A 94 9.88 6.01 -12.81
CA LEU A 94 9.21 5.25 -13.87
C LEU A 94 9.62 5.72 -15.28
N ALA A 95 10.20 6.92 -15.42
CA ALA A 95 10.73 7.37 -16.70
C ALA A 95 11.99 6.57 -17.10
N ARG A 96 12.84 6.20 -16.12
CA ARG A 96 13.97 5.28 -16.38
C ARG A 96 13.48 3.88 -16.74
N PHE A 97 12.45 3.41 -16.07
CA PHE A 97 11.84 2.12 -16.39
C PHE A 97 11.25 2.12 -17.80
N TYR A 98 10.56 3.20 -18.20
CA TYR A 98 10.07 3.40 -19.57
C TYR A 98 11.22 3.44 -20.59
N GLN A 99 12.29 4.19 -20.31
CA GLN A 99 13.45 4.27 -21.21
C GLN A 99 14.07 2.89 -21.43
N HIS A 100 14.26 2.10 -20.38
CA HIS A 100 14.74 0.73 -20.48
C HIS A 100 13.84 -0.14 -21.37
N HIS A 101 12.51 -0.02 -21.23
CA HIS A 101 11.54 -0.74 -22.08
C HIS A 101 11.69 -0.38 -23.55
N VAL A 102 11.87 0.90 -23.86
CA VAL A 102 12.07 1.40 -25.24
C VAL A 102 13.42 0.94 -25.80
N ASP A 103 14.50 1.08 -25.04
CA ASP A 103 15.86 0.76 -25.48
C ASP A 103 16.04 -0.74 -25.78
N THR A 104 15.39 -1.61 -25.01
CA THR A 104 15.41 -3.06 -25.23
C THR A 104 14.44 -3.50 -26.33
N ASN A 105 13.56 -2.58 -26.77
CA ASN A 105 12.48 -2.88 -27.72
C ASN A 105 11.65 -4.11 -27.30
N ALA A 106 11.48 -4.32 -26.00
CA ALA A 106 10.70 -5.42 -25.44
C ALA A 106 9.20 -5.26 -25.76
N ASP A 107 8.47 -6.34 -25.83
CA ASP A 107 7.00 -6.32 -25.91
C ASP A 107 6.40 -6.05 -24.53
N VAL A 108 7.06 -6.61 -23.50
CA VAL A 108 6.74 -6.41 -22.08
C VAL A 108 8.04 -6.24 -21.30
N THR A 109 8.03 -5.34 -20.31
CA THR A 109 9.09 -5.26 -19.30
C THR A 109 8.48 -5.38 -17.92
N ILE A 110 9.02 -6.27 -17.09
CA ILE A 110 8.57 -6.54 -15.74
C ILE A 110 9.57 -5.93 -14.76
N ALA A 111 9.08 -5.06 -13.88
CA ALA A 111 9.91 -4.62 -12.75
C ALA A 111 10.01 -5.76 -11.73
N CYS A 112 11.23 -6.02 -11.31
CA CYS A 112 11.55 -7.07 -10.34
C CYS A 112 12.57 -6.58 -9.31
N THR A 113 12.55 -7.19 -8.14
CA THR A 113 13.48 -6.88 -7.05
C THR A 113 14.19 -8.14 -6.59
N PRO A 114 15.48 -8.05 -6.20
CA PRO A 114 16.18 -9.17 -5.58
C PRO A 114 15.55 -9.53 -4.23
N VAL A 115 15.26 -10.81 -4.03
CA VAL A 115 14.68 -11.36 -2.79
C VAL A 115 15.45 -12.58 -2.30
N THR A 116 15.32 -12.88 -1.01
CA THR A 116 15.88 -14.11 -0.43
C THR A 116 15.02 -15.33 -0.78
N ARG A 117 15.55 -16.53 -0.54
CA ARG A 117 14.78 -17.78 -0.74
C ARG A 117 13.53 -17.84 0.12
N GLU A 118 13.60 -17.35 1.35
CA GLU A 118 12.50 -17.34 2.30
C GLU A 118 11.40 -16.38 1.84
N ALA A 119 11.76 -15.22 1.32
CA ALA A 119 10.80 -14.24 0.80
C ALA A 119 10.13 -14.69 -0.51
N ALA A 120 10.80 -15.54 -1.30
CA ALA A 120 10.33 -16.00 -2.62
C ALA A 120 8.94 -16.64 -2.60
N VAL A 121 8.51 -17.22 -1.48
CA VAL A 121 7.17 -17.84 -1.33
C VAL A 121 6.02 -16.83 -1.46
N GLY A 122 6.30 -15.54 -1.30
CA GLY A 122 5.31 -14.46 -1.40
C GLY A 122 5.15 -13.90 -2.80
N PHE A 123 6.06 -14.21 -3.74
CA PHE A 123 6.18 -13.53 -5.02
C PHE A 123 6.14 -14.47 -6.23
N GLY A 124 5.74 -13.92 -7.36
CA GLY A 124 6.03 -14.53 -8.64
C GLY A 124 7.53 -14.42 -8.93
N MET A 125 8.20 -15.56 -9.09
CA MET A 125 9.64 -15.65 -9.30
C MET A 125 9.98 -15.68 -10.79
N LEU A 126 11.03 -14.96 -11.17
CA LEU A 126 11.47 -14.78 -12.55
C LEU A 126 12.85 -15.37 -12.74
N THR A 127 13.04 -16.12 -13.82
CA THR A 127 14.38 -16.48 -14.33
C THR A 127 14.70 -15.56 -15.50
N ALA A 128 15.86 -14.93 -15.47
CA ALA A 128 16.34 -14.12 -16.57
C ALA A 128 17.73 -14.59 -17.06
N ASP A 129 18.01 -14.41 -18.33
CA ASP A 129 19.34 -14.62 -18.88
C ASP A 129 20.29 -13.46 -18.53
N ARG A 130 21.55 -13.51 -19.00
CA ARG A 130 22.57 -12.50 -18.70
C ARG A 130 22.28 -11.12 -19.27
N ASP A 131 21.42 -11.03 -20.27
CA ASP A 131 20.98 -9.80 -20.93
C ASP A 131 19.63 -9.31 -20.37
N GLY A 132 19.09 -10.03 -19.38
CA GLY A 132 17.85 -9.68 -18.67
C GLY A 132 16.56 -10.16 -19.36
N TRP A 133 16.65 -11.01 -20.41
CA TRP A 133 15.44 -11.58 -21.00
C TRP A 133 14.87 -12.65 -20.10
N ILE A 134 13.58 -12.54 -19.80
CA ILE A 134 12.88 -13.47 -18.92
C ILE A 134 12.60 -14.76 -19.70
N THR A 135 13.02 -15.88 -19.12
CA THR A 135 12.89 -17.22 -19.73
C THR A 135 11.90 -18.10 -19.00
N GLU A 136 11.63 -17.82 -17.72
CA GLU A 136 10.72 -18.63 -16.89
C GLU A 136 10.03 -17.74 -15.84
N PHE A 137 8.81 -18.15 -15.47
CA PHE A 137 8.05 -17.55 -14.39
C PHE A 137 7.41 -18.65 -13.53
N THR A 138 7.58 -18.56 -12.21
CA THR A 138 6.99 -19.48 -11.25
C THR A 138 6.28 -18.72 -10.15
N GLU A 139 4.96 -18.84 -10.06
CA GLU A 139 4.16 -18.12 -9.07
C GLU A 139 4.30 -18.79 -7.70
N LYS A 140 4.74 -18.02 -6.72
CA LYS A 140 4.78 -18.33 -5.28
C LYS A 140 5.27 -19.75 -4.95
N PRO A 141 6.51 -20.10 -5.33
CA PRO A 141 7.03 -21.45 -5.11
C PRO A 141 7.11 -21.79 -3.62
N ALA A 142 6.58 -22.94 -3.21
CA ALA A 142 6.67 -23.40 -1.84
C ALA A 142 8.15 -23.61 -1.42
N LEU A 143 8.44 -23.52 -0.10
CA LEU A 143 9.81 -23.61 0.41
C LEU A 143 10.53 -24.92 0.10
N ASP A 144 9.79 -26.02 -0.07
CA ASP A 144 10.31 -27.34 -0.42
C ASP A 144 10.60 -27.54 -1.91
N VAL A 145 10.16 -26.61 -2.76
CA VAL A 145 10.45 -26.59 -4.19
C VAL A 145 11.88 -26.07 -4.43
N ASN A 146 12.70 -26.82 -5.15
CA ASN A 146 14.03 -26.37 -5.54
C ASN A 146 13.94 -25.34 -6.67
N ILE A 147 14.37 -24.11 -6.42
CA ILE A 147 14.46 -23.00 -7.38
C ILE A 147 15.89 -22.52 -7.61
N ASP A 148 16.92 -23.32 -7.30
CA ASP A 148 18.33 -22.91 -7.43
C ASP A 148 18.73 -22.51 -8.86
N HIS A 149 18.03 -23.06 -9.86
CA HIS A 149 18.20 -22.70 -11.29
C HIS A 149 17.70 -21.29 -11.62
N MET A 150 16.87 -20.70 -10.74
CA MET A 150 16.31 -19.35 -10.92
C MET A 150 17.18 -18.25 -10.30
N LYS A 151 18.41 -18.54 -9.90
CA LYS A 151 19.32 -17.54 -9.33
C LYS A 151 19.65 -16.45 -10.33
N ILE A 152 19.77 -15.24 -9.82
CA ILE A 152 20.10 -14.02 -10.59
C ILE A 152 21.49 -14.17 -11.22
N PRO A 153 21.65 -13.98 -12.54
CA PRO A 153 22.97 -13.84 -13.15
C PRO A 153 23.77 -12.67 -12.55
N ASP A 154 25.08 -12.85 -12.39
CA ASP A 154 25.96 -11.82 -11.81
C ASP A 154 25.88 -10.45 -12.49
N THR A 155 25.50 -10.41 -13.74
CA THR A 155 25.35 -9.17 -14.55
C THR A 155 24.10 -8.37 -14.20
N LEU A 156 23.13 -8.97 -13.51
CA LEU A 156 21.83 -8.36 -13.24
C LEU A 156 21.64 -7.91 -11.78
N TYR A 157 22.60 -8.13 -10.89
CA TYR A 157 22.49 -7.58 -9.56
C TYR A 157 22.53 -6.04 -9.61
N PRO A 158 21.58 -5.34 -8.96
CA PRO A 158 21.53 -3.88 -8.99
C PRO A 158 22.72 -3.27 -8.22
N ASP A 159 23.22 -3.98 -7.21
CA ASP A 159 24.34 -3.59 -6.37
C ASP A 159 25.00 -4.79 -5.69
N ALA A 160 26.16 -4.56 -5.07
CA ALA A 160 26.89 -5.60 -4.34
C ALA A 160 26.20 -5.98 -3.00
N GLU A 161 25.39 -5.10 -2.44
CA GLU A 161 24.71 -5.32 -1.17
C GLU A 161 23.60 -6.38 -1.30
N ALA A 162 22.82 -6.34 -2.36
CA ALA A 162 21.79 -7.33 -2.65
C ALA A 162 22.39 -8.75 -2.69
N LYS A 163 23.54 -8.90 -3.36
CA LYS A 163 24.28 -10.16 -3.42
C LYS A 163 24.84 -10.57 -2.04
N ALA A 164 25.41 -9.64 -1.29
CA ALA A 164 25.97 -9.90 0.03
C ALA A 164 24.91 -10.31 1.07
N GLN A 165 23.68 -9.85 0.88
CA GLN A 165 22.52 -10.19 1.73
C GLN A 165 21.82 -11.50 1.31
N GLY A 166 22.33 -12.24 0.31
CA GLY A 166 21.73 -13.48 -0.17
C GLY A 166 20.39 -13.29 -0.86
N ARG A 167 20.12 -12.10 -1.42
CA ARG A 167 18.96 -11.83 -2.25
C ARG A 167 19.23 -12.32 -3.68
N ASP A 168 19.18 -13.63 -3.84
CA ASP A 168 19.66 -14.32 -5.04
C ASP A 168 18.57 -14.59 -6.08
N TYR A 169 17.33 -14.15 -5.86
CA TYR A 169 16.21 -14.46 -6.75
C TYR A 169 15.48 -13.19 -7.18
N LEU A 170 14.92 -13.16 -8.39
CA LEU A 170 14.11 -12.04 -8.89
C LEU A 170 12.64 -12.27 -8.56
N GLY A 171 12.11 -11.45 -7.65
CA GLY A 171 10.67 -11.37 -7.37
C GLY A 171 9.99 -10.33 -8.25
N SER A 172 8.86 -10.69 -8.86
CA SER A 172 8.01 -9.75 -9.61
C SER A 172 7.39 -8.73 -8.67
N MET A 173 7.51 -7.46 -9.03
CA MET A 173 6.87 -6.36 -8.28
C MET A 173 5.41 -6.13 -8.69
N GLY A 174 4.87 -6.88 -9.68
CA GLY A 174 3.53 -6.60 -10.21
C GLY A 174 3.43 -5.28 -10.96
N ILE A 175 4.54 -4.79 -11.48
CA ILE A 175 4.66 -3.54 -12.22
C ILE A 175 5.15 -3.86 -13.63
N TYR A 176 4.40 -3.44 -14.64
CA TYR A 176 4.64 -3.85 -16.02
C TYR A 176 4.58 -2.67 -16.98
N PHE A 177 5.52 -2.58 -17.92
CA PHE A 177 5.36 -1.83 -19.16
C PHE A 177 5.00 -2.78 -20.30
N PHE A 178 3.98 -2.43 -21.07
CA PHE A 178 3.55 -3.14 -22.26
C PHE A 178 3.56 -2.21 -23.48
N LYS A 179 4.01 -2.69 -24.63
CA LYS A 179 3.53 -2.12 -25.90
C LYS A 179 2.02 -2.32 -26.00
N ALA A 180 1.29 -1.32 -26.47
CA ALA A 180 -0.17 -1.40 -26.56
C ALA A 180 -0.64 -2.64 -27.33
N SER A 181 -0.05 -2.93 -28.46
CA SER A 181 -0.37 -4.12 -29.25
C SER A 181 -0.03 -5.44 -28.55
N ALA A 182 0.96 -5.45 -27.66
CA ALA A 182 1.32 -6.65 -26.90
C ALA A 182 0.31 -6.89 -25.78
N LEU A 183 -0.12 -5.85 -25.05
CA LEU A 183 -1.15 -5.97 -24.03
C LEU A 183 -2.47 -6.45 -24.61
N GLU A 184 -2.89 -5.86 -25.72
CA GLU A 184 -4.15 -6.23 -26.37
C GLU A 184 -4.15 -7.71 -26.79
N ARG A 185 -3.06 -8.20 -27.41
CA ARG A 185 -2.92 -9.62 -27.72
C ARG A 185 -2.86 -10.51 -26.49
N ALA A 186 -2.19 -10.04 -25.43
CA ALA A 186 -2.07 -10.79 -24.18
C ALA A 186 -3.40 -10.97 -23.44
N LEU A 187 -4.34 -10.05 -23.65
CA LEU A 187 -5.66 -10.04 -23.03
C LEU A 187 -6.80 -10.54 -23.95
N ASP A 188 -6.49 -10.97 -25.18
CA ASP A 188 -7.45 -11.56 -26.11
C ASP A 188 -7.75 -13.02 -25.74
N ASN A 189 -8.28 -13.20 -24.54
CA ASN A 189 -8.63 -14.48 -23.91
C ASN A 189 -9.43 -14.23 -22.63
N ASP A 190 -9.76 -15.30 -21.88
CA ASP A 190 -10.54 -15.23 -20.64
C ASP A 190 -9.69 -15.36 -19.37
N TYR A 191 -8.37 -15.20 -19.46
CA TYR A 191 -7.49 -15.27 -18.29
C TYR A 191 -7.76 -14.11 -17.33
N THR A 192 -7.76 -14.42 -16.05
CA THR A 192 -8.20 -13.46 -15.02
C THR A 192 -7.03 -12.76 -14.33
N ASP A 193 -5.86 -13.40 -14.25
CA ASP A 193 -4.72 -12.87 -13.48
C ASP A 193 -3.44 -12.75 -14.32
N PHE A 194 -2.71 -11.62 -14.11
CA PHE A 194 -1.44 -11.40 -14.82
C PHE A 194 -0.37 -12.39 -14.39
N GLY A 195 -0.18 -12.62 -13.09
CA GLY A 195 0.90 -13.45 -12.55
C GLY A 195 0.67 -14.95 -12.81
N HIS A 196 -0.53 -15.42 -12.52
CA HIS A 196 -0.84 -16.85 -12.64
C HIS A 196 -1.04 -17.34 -14.09
N GLU A 197 -1.56 -16.48 -14.96
CA GLU A 197 -2.05 -16.94 -16.27
C GLU A 197 -1.43 -16.20 -17.45
N VAL A 198 -1.43 -14.88 -17.44
CA VAL A 198 -1.04 -14.09 -18.62
C VAL A 198 0.47 -14.09 -18.80
N ILE A 199 1.26 -13.72 -17.79
CA ILE A 199 2.71 -13.59 -17.89
C ILE A 199 3.40 -14.95 -18.21
N PRO A 200 3.09 -16.06 -17.55
CA PRO A 200 3.73 -17.35 -17.88
C PRO A 200 3.58 -17.75 -19.35
N ARG A 201 2.38 -17.52 -19.92
CA ARG A 201 2.11 -17.83 -21.33
C ARG A 201 2.69 -16.82 -22.30
N LEU A 202 2.86 -15.58 -21.84
CA LEU A 202 3.40 -14.51 -22.66
C LEU A 202 4.90 -14.68 -22.92
N ILE A 203 5.64 -15.16 -21.91
CA ILE A 203 7.09 -15.43 -22.02
C ILE A 203 7.42 -16.35 -23.19
N GLU A 204 6.54 -17.31 -23.51
CA GLU A 204 6.74 -18.24 -24.64
C GLU A 204 6.53 -17.58 -26.02
N LYS A 205 5.82 -16.45 -26.09
CA LYS A 205 5.32 -15.87 -27.36
C LYS A 205 5.77 -14.44 -27.63
N ALA A 206 6.35 -13.77 -26.64
CA ALA A 206 6.71 -12.37 -26.69
C ALA A 206 8.11 -12.13 -26.10
N ARG A 207 8.70 -10.99 -26.42
CA ARG A 207 9.96 -10.56 -25.86
C ARG A 207 9.71 -9.89 -24.51
N VAL A 208 9.97 -10.64 -23.42
CA VAL A 208 9.76 -10.18 -22.05
C VAL A 208 11.10 -9.87 -21.40
N GLN A 209 11.28 -8.62 -20.96
CA GLN A 209 12.52 -8.12 -20.35
C GLN A 209 12.34 -7.88 -18.85
N SER A 210 13.37 -8.11 -18.06
CA SER A 210 13.41 -7.72 -16.65
C SER A 210 13.95 -6.29 -16.50
N TYR A 211 13.40 -5.55 -15.54
CA TYR A 211 13.98 -4.31 -15.03
C TYR A 211 14.25 -4.50 -13.54
N VAL A 212 15.52 -4.68 -13.19
CA VAL A 212 15.89 -4.96 -11.80
C VAL A 212 15.96 -3.65 -11.02
N PHE A 213 15.06 -3.52 -10.07
CA PHE A 213 14.96 -2.37 -9.18
C PHE A 213 15.76 -2.61 -7.89
N GLY A 214 16.72 -1.75 -7.62
CA GLY A 214 17.59 -1.84 -6.44
C GLY A 214 17.12 -1.00 -5.25
N GLY A 215 16.03 -0.23 -5.37
CA GLY A 215 15.50 0.58 -4.28
C GLY A 215 14.62 -0.22 -3.32
N PHE A 216 14.17 0.46 -2.25
CA PHE A 216 13.20 -0.13 -1.33
C PHE A 216 11.86 -0.38 -2.02
N TRP A 217 11.33 -1.58 -1.85
CA TRP A 217 9.99 -1.97 -2.28
C TRP A 217 9.40 -2.97 -1.28
N GLU A 218 8.14 -2.76 -0.90
CA GLU A 218 7.40 -3.61 0.02
C GLU A 218 5.94 -3.73 -0.42
N ASP A 219 5.42 -4.96 -0.42
CA ASP A 219 3.99 -5.24 -0.56
C ASP A 219 3.33 -5.12 0.81
N ILE A 220 2.41 -4.14 0.96
CA ILE A 220 1.69 -3.88 2.20
C ILE A 220 0.26 -4.43 2.19
N GLY A 221 0.00 -5.46 1.40
CA GLY A 221 -1.32 -6.09 1.24
C GLY A 221 -1.78 -6.94 2.43
N THR A 222 -0.93 -7.18 3.45
CA THR A 222 -1.32 -7.90 4.67
C THR A 222 -1.36 -6.97 5.89
N ILE A 223 -2.11 -7.34 6.92
CA ILE A 223 -2.14 -6.58 8.19
C ILE A 223 -0.75 -6.51 8.81
N ARG A 224 0.00 -7.60 8.77
CA ARG A 224 1.35 -7.67 9.31
C ARG A 224 2.29 -6.72 8.56
N SER A 225 2.38 -6.82 7.24
CA SER A 225 3.27 -5.96 6.45
C SER A 225 2.87 -4.49 6.56
N PHE A 226 1.56 -4.17 6.55
CA PHE A 226 1.07 -2.82 6.77
C PHE A 226 1.51 -2.27 8.15
N TYR A 227 1.36 -3.05 9.20
CA TYR A 227 1.71 -2.64 10.57
C TYR A 227 3.22 -2.43 10.72
N ASP A 228 4.02 -3.42 10.35
CA ASP A 228 5.47 -3.40 10.51
C ASP A 228 6.10 -2.28 9.67
N THR A 229 5.64 -2.08 8.42
CA THR A 229 6.09 -1.00 7.55
C THR A 229 5.76 0.39 8.12
N ASN A 230 4.56 0.58 8.68
CA ASN A 230 4.21 1.85 9.33
C ASN A 230 5.10 2.14 10.55
N LEU A 231 5.41 1.14 11.38
CA LEU A 231 6.30 1.32 12.52
C LEU A 231 7.76 1.57 12.08
N ASN A 232 8.21 0.93 11.01
CA ASN A 232 9.53 1.18 10.43
C ASN A 232 9.71 2.65 10.03
N LEU A 233 8.66 3.31 9.51
CA LEU A 233 8.69 4.74 9.19
C LEU A 233 8.98 5.65 10.38
N ALA A 234 8.68 5.21 11.60
CA ALA A 234 8.94 5.96 12.83
C ALA A 234 10.36 5.68 13.39
N SER A 235 11.12 4.77 12.79
CA SER A 235 12.50 4.46 13.18
C SER A 235 13.44 5.63 12.83
N PRO A 236 14.62 5.73 13.48
CA PRO A 236 15.61 6.76 13.14
C PRO A 236 16.15 6.67 11.71
N TYR A 237 16.20 5.47 11.17
CA TYR A 237 16.70 5.18 9.81
C TYR A 237 15.70 4.27 9.10
N PRO A 238 14.56 4.82 8.63
CA PRO A 238 13.55 4.03 7.96
C PRO A 238 14.03 3.58 6.57
N ASP A 239 13.64 2.38 6.19
CA ASP A 239 13.97 1.82 4.86
C ASP A 239 13.34 2.65 3.74
N PHE A 240 12.16 3.20 3.97
CA PHE A 240 11.49 4.16 3.08
C PHE A 240 11.50 5.56 3.69
N ASN A 241 12.05 6.53 2.94
CA ASN A 241 12.14 7.91 3.39
C ASN A 241 11.08 8.81 2.72
N PHE A 242 10.18 9.42 3.51
CA PHE A 242 9.21 10.40 2.99
C PHE A 242 9.82 11.80 2.74
N TYR A 243 10.98 12.11 3.31
CA TYR A 243 11.62 13.43 3.25
C TYR A 243 12.51 13.58 1.99
N ASP A 244 11.91 13.36 0.81
CA ASP A 244 12.56 13.51 -0.48
C ASP A 244 11.85 14.60 -1.30
N GLU A 245 12.51 15.74 -1.45
CA GLU A 245 11.97 16.88 -2.19
C GLU A 245 11.92 16.67 -3.70
N LYS A 246 12.75 15.77 -4.25
CA LYS A 246 12.81 15.51 -5.69
C LYS A 246 11.68 14.62 -6.17
N MET A 247 11.24 13.70 -5.32
CA MET A 247 10.14 12.77 -5.61
C MET A 247 9.15 12.75 -4.44
N PRO A 248 8.41 13.85 -4.21
CA PRO A 248 7.45 13.96 -3.11
C PRO A 248 6.30 12.98 -3.30
N ILE A 249 5.74 12.53 -2.18
CA ILE A 249 4.49 11.76 -2.19
C ILE A 249 3.32 12.75 -2.05
N TYR A 250 2.52 12.86 -3.10
CA TYR A 250 1.32 13.69 -3.11
C TYR A 250 0.18 12.97 -2.39
N THR A 251 -0.47 13.69 -1.49
CA THR A 251 -1.64 13.21 -0.75
C THR A 251 -2.65 14.33 -0.54
N HIS A 252 -3.84 14.00 -0.06
CA HIS A 252 -4.91 14.96 0.18
C HIS A 252 -4.48 16.04 1.18
N ARG A 253 -4.32 17.26 0.70
CA ARG A 253 -4.07 18.45 1.52
C ARG A 253 -5.31 18.78 2.36
N ARG A 254 -5.16 18.88 3.67
CA ARG A 254 -6.28 19.06 4.60
C ARG A 254 -6.29 20.40 5.33
N ASP A 255 -5.29 21.26 5.12
CA ASP A 255 -5.15 22.58 5.74
C ASP A 255 -5.41 22.56 7.25
N LEU A 256 -4.79 21.61 7.95
CA LEU A 256 -4.94 21.40 9.38
C LEU A 256 -3.98 22.33 10.17
N PRO A 257 -4.33 22.66 11.42
CA PRO A 257 -3.42 23.37 12.31
C PRO A 257 -2.24 22.47 12.70
N PRO A 258 -1.11 23.04 13.15
CA PRO A 258 -0.02 22.27 13.73
C PRO A 258 -0.49 21.38 14.88
N SER A 259 0.16 20.25 15.06
CA SER A 259 -0.11 19.37 16.19
C SER A 259 0.32 20.00 17.52
N LYS A 260 -0.47 19.79 18.57
CA LYS A 260 -0.25 20.36 19.90
C LYS A 260 0.13 19.26 20.89
N PHE A 261 1.30 19.43 21.51
CA PHE A 261 1.83 18.56 22.55
C PHE A 261 1.92 19.30 23.88
N THR A 262 1.41 18.72 24.95
CA THR A 262 1.45 19.32 26.30
C THR A 262 1.93 18.27 27.29
N LYS A 263 3.10 18.44 27.90
CA LYS A 263 3.73 17.50 28.85
C LYS A 263 3.87 16.08 28.32
N CYS A 264 4.27 15.92 27.06
CA CYS A 264 4.38 14.61 26.40
C CYS A 264 5.82 14.12 26.35
N SER A 265 5.98 12.80 26.38
CA SER A 265 7.21 12.10 25.98
C SER A 265 6.95 11.41 24.65
N LEU A 266 7.71 11.75 23.63
CA LEU A 266 7.62 11.17 22.29
C LEU A 266 8.96 10.54 21.94
N ASP A 267 8.97 9.27 21.58
CA ASP A 267 10.17 8.52 21.20
C ASP A 267 9.89 7.61 20.01
N HIS A 268 10.75 7.64 18.98
CA HIS A 268 10.55 6.86 17.74
C HIS A 268 9.10 6.95 17.22
N SER A 269 8.58 8.17 17.07
CA SER A 269 7.16 8.35 16.76
C SER A 269 6.94 9.44 15.72
N LEU A 270 5.96 9.23 14.85
CA LEU A 270 5.47 10.20 13.89
C LEU A 270 4.10 10.72 14.34
N ALA A 271 3.88 12.03 14.25
CA ALA A 271 2.58 12.64 14.50
C ALA A 271 2.22 13.56 13.33
N ALA A 272 1.09 13.26 12.69
CA ALA A 272 0.56 14.07 11.59
C ALA A 272 -0.12 15.36 12.10
N ASP A 273 -0.53 16.23 11.17
CA ASP A 273 -1.14 17.50 11.46
C ASP A 273 -2.47 17.41 12.25
N GLY A 274 -2.72 18.42 13.06
CA GLY A 274 -3.99 18.60 13.76
C GLY A 274 -4.18 17.70 14.98
N CYS A 275 -3.14 16.99 15.45
CA CYS A 275 -3.22 16.18 16.66
C CYS A 275 -3.20 17.03 17.93
N VAL A 276 -3.83 16.54 19.00
CA VAL A 276 -3.71 17.08 20.36
C VAL A 276 -3.39 15.93 21.30
N ILE A 277 -2.18 15.96 21.88
CA ILE A 277 -1.71 14.95 22.82
C ILE A 277 -1.36 15.65 24.14
N VAL A 278 -1.94 15.16 25.23
CA VAL A 278 -1.81 15.79 26.56
C VAL A 278 -1.28 14.79 27.56
N ASP A 279 -0.23 15.18 28.30
CA ASP A 279 0.31 14.47 29.47
C ASP A 279 0.40 12.95 29.24
N SER A 280 1.06 12.54 28.16
CA SER A 280 1.06 11.15 27.67
C SER A 280 2.42 10.74 27.14
N THR A 281 2.66 9.44 27.12
CA THR A 281 3.87 8.83 26.55
C THR A 281 3.52 8.09 25.26
N VAL A 282 4.24 8.37 24.17
CA VAL A 282 4.07 7.72 22.87
C VAL A 282 5.42 7.19 22.42
N ARG A 283 5.50 5.89 22.14
CA ARG A 283 6.71 5.20 21.68
C ARG A 283 6.42 4.33 20.48
N ASN A 284 7.40 4.23 19.57
CA ASN A 284 7.34 3.33 18.41
C ASN A 284 5.99 3.41 17.69
N SER A 285 5.46 4.61 17.42
CA SER A 285 4.07 4.77 17.02
C SER A 285 3.90 5.78 15.90
N VAL A 286 2.86 5.57 15.09
CA VAL A 286 2.41 6.51 14.05
C VAL A 286 1.04 7.05 14.44
N ILE A 287 0.96 8.37 14.64
CA ILE A 287 -0.25 9.07 15.06
C ILE A 287 -0.80 9.89 13.89
N GLY A 288 -1.89 9.42 13.31
CA GLY A 288 -2.54 10.02 12.14
C GLY A 288 -3.28 11.33 12.46
N VAL A 289 -3.70 11.99 11.39
CA VAL A 289 -4.30 13.34 11.43
C VAL A 289 -5.47 13.48 12.41
N ARG A 290 -5.56 14.62 13.10
CA ARG A 290 -6.64 14.97 14.06
C ARG A 290 -6.79 14.03 15.26
N THR A 291 -5.80 13.19 15.53
CA THR A 291 -5.86 12.30 16.69
C THR A 291 -5.88 13.12 17.99
N MET A 292 -6.83 12.77 18.86
CA MET A 292 -6.95 13.32 20.20
C MET A 292 -6.53 12.27 21.22
N VAL A 293 -5.50 12.56 22.03
CA VAL A 293 -5.05 11.70 23.13
C VAL A 293 -5.16 12.48 24.43
N GLU A 294 -6.02 12.01 25.31
CA GLU A 294 -6.23 12.64 26.62
C GLU A 294 -5.12 12.28 27.61
N ALA A 295 -5.11 12.96 28.77
CA ALA A 295 -4.03 12.83 29.75
C ALA A 295 -3.87 11.42 30.35
N GLY A 296 -2.65 11.05 30.69
CA GLY A 296 -2.31 9.80 31.35
C GLY A 296 -2.21 8.59 30.42
N CYS A 297 -2.19 8.80 29.11
CA CYS A 297 -2.14 7.68 28.17
C CYS A 297 -0.70 7.17 27.92
N GLU A 298 -0.60 5.88 27.68
CA GLU A 298 0.61 5.22 27.23
C GLU A 298 0.34 4.48 25.91
N LEU A 299 1.04 4.88 24.84
CA LEU A 299 0.94 4.26 23.51
C LEU A 299 2.30 3.69 23.13
N ASP A 300 2.36 2.39 22.78
CA ASP A 300 3.58 1.72 22.37
C ASP A 300 3.31 0.75 21.21
N GLY A 301 3.99 0.92 20.07
CA GLY A 301 3.75 0.14 18.88
C GLY A 301 2.33 0.35 18.33
N VAL A 302 1.86 1.58 18.24
CA VAL A 302 0.49 1.90 17.80
C VAL A 302 0.49 2.58 16.44
N VAL A 303 -0.27 2.04 15.49
CA VAL A 303 -0.60 2.70 14.24
C VAL A 303 -2.02 3.27 14.35
N CYS A 304 -2.13 4.56 14.65
CA CYS A 304 -3.40 5.26 14.73
C CYS A 304 -3.66 6.03 13.43
N MET A 305 -4.72 5.70 12.70
CA MET A 305 -5.04 6.30 11.40
C MET A 305 -5.73 7.67 11.51
N GLY A 306 -6.05 8.11 12.74
CA GLY A 306 -6.57 9.44 13.02
C GLY A 306 -8.07 9.60 12.88
N ALA A 307 -8.51 10.80 12.51
CA ALA A 307 -9.92 11.12 12.39
C ALA A 307 -10.23 11.95 11.14
N ASP A 308 -11.42 11.76 10.59
CA ASP A 308 -11.90 12.52 9.44
C ASP A 308 -12.40 13.92 9.84
N TYR A 309 -12.70 14.15 11.12
CA TYR A 309 -13.27 15.39 11.64
C TYR A 309 -12.91 15.64 13.11
N TYR A 310 -13.02 16.91 13.53
CA TYR A 310 -13.14 17.26 14.95
C TYR A 310 -14.61 17.23 15.38
N GLU A 311 -14.91 16.81 16.63
CA GLU A 311 -16.27 16.78 17.12
C GLU A 311 -16.86 18.18 17.25
N THR A 312 -17.88 18.51 16.45
CA THR A 312 -18.70 19.71 16.58
C THR A 312 -19.57 19.65 17.83
N GLN A 313 -20.13 20.78 18.25
CA GLN A 313 -21.04 20.83 19.41
C GLN A 313 -22.23 19.85 19.26
N ARG A 314 -22.85 19.79 18.08
CA ARG A 314 -23.94 18.85 17.79
C ARG A 314 -23.49 17.38 17.91
N ARG A 315 -22.29 17.05 17.44
CA ARG A 315 -21.76 15.69 17.58
C ARG A 315 -21.47 15.33 19.03
N LYS A 316 -20.96 16.28 19.82
CA LYS A 316 -20.76 16.09 21.27
C LYS A 316 -22.06 15.81 22.01
N GLU A 317 -23.11 16.55 21.72
CA GLU A 317 -24.45 16.33 22.31
C GLU A 317 -25.01 14.96 21.92
N THR A 318 -24.95 14.60 20.62
CA THR A 318 -25.41 13.29 20.15
C THR A 318 -24.65 12.16 20.84
N ARG A 319 -23.35 12.27 20.95
CA ARG A 319 -22.47 11.31 21.63
C ARG A 319 -22.82 11.17 23.12
N GLN A 320 -22.98 12.30 23.82
CA GLN A 320 -23.35 12.31 25.25
C GLN A 320 -24.70 11.59 25.48
N ASN A 321 -25.67 11.85 24.61
CA ASN A 321 -26.99 11.18 24.68
C ASN A 321 -26.91 9.65 24.46
N ARG A 322 -25.86 9.18 23.74
CA ARG A 322 -25.63 7.76 23.50
C ARG A 322 -24.67 7.11 24.51
N GLY A 323 -24.08 7.88 25.42
CA GLY A 323 -23.07 7.38 26.35
C GLY A 323 -21.77 6.90 25.68
N GLU A 324 -21.48 7.39 24.47
CA GLU A 324 -20.29 6.98 23.70
C GLU A 324 -19.05 7.77 24.14
N PRO A 325 -17.83 7.20 24.10
CA PRO A 325 -16.58 7.93 24.28
C PRO A 325 -16.36 8.99 23.20
N LYS A 326 -15.45 9.91 23.41
CA LYS A 326 -14.99 10.89 22.40
C LYS A 326 -14.22 10.17 21.29
N VAL A 327 -14.15 10.80 20.09
CA VAL A 327 -13.23 10.35 19.04
C VAL A 327 -11.80 10.53 19.52
N GLY A 328 -11.00 9.47 19.40
CA GLY A 328 -9.62 9.41 19.88
C GLY A 328 -9.47 8.50 21.09
N ILE A 329 -8.52 8.80 21.95
CA ILE A 329 -8.09 7.95 23.08
C ILE A 329 -8.37 8.68 24.39
N GLY A 330 -9.21 8.08 25.23
CA GLY A 330 -9.64 8.58 26.53
C GLY A 330 -8.53 8.48 27.59
N ARG A 331 -8.74 9.20 28.71
CA ARG A 331 -7.76 9.32 29.80
C ARG A 331 -7.26 8.00 30.34
N ASN A 332 -6.03 8.00 30.82
CA ASN A 332 -5.38 6.87 31.51
C ASN A 332 -5.39 5.56 30.70
N THR A 333 -5.61 5.64 29.41
CA THR A 333 -5.69 4.45 28.53
C THR A 333 -4.30 4.03 28.08
N LYS A 334 -4.06 2.72 28.15
CA LYS A 334 -2.82 2.08 27.71
C LYS A 334 -3.10 1.24 26.46
N VAL A 335 -2.32 1.47 25.41
CA VAL A 335 -2.44 0.71 24.15
C VAL A 335 -1.06 0.21 23.73
N ARG A 336 -0.96 -1.09 23.42
CA ARG A 336 0.27 -1.70 22.94
C ARG A 336 0.00 -2.63 21.76
N GLY A 337 0.78 -2.47 20.68
CA GLY A 337 0.74 -3.39 19.54
C GLY A 337 -0.62 -3.42 18.84
N ALA A 338 -1.10 -2.26 18.38
CA ALA A 338 -2.44 -2.16 17.81
C ALA A 338 -2.50 -1.23 16.58
N ILE A 339 -3.44 -1.53 15.71
CA ILE A 339 -3.92 -0.63 14.66
C ILE A 339 -5.25 -0.02 15.13
N ILE A 340 -5.33 1.30 15.18
CA ILE A 340 -6.55 2.04 15.51
C ILE A 340 -7.00 2.76 14.23
N ASP A 341 -8.06 2.27 13.61
CA ASP A 341 -8.56 2.85 12.37
C ASP A 341 -9.34 4.15 12.62
N LYS A 342 -9.70 4.85 11.56
CA LYS A 342 -10.24 6.21 11.60
C LYS A 342 -11.51 6.33 12.44
N ASN A 343 -11.60 7.46 13.15
CA ASN A 343 -12.75 7.83 13.95
C ASN A 343 -13.06 6.88 15.12
N ALA A 344 -12.13 6.00 15.49
CA ALA A 344 -12.30 5.13 16.64
C ALA A 344 -12.49 5.94 17.92
N ARG A 345 -13.27 5.39 18.84
CA ARG A 345 -13.68 5.97 20.12
C ARG A 345 -13.24 5.05 21.24
N ILE A 346 -12.10 5.36 21.86
CA ILE A 346 -11.58 4.55 22.96
C ILE A 346 -11.88 5.28 24.27
N GLY A 347 -12.57 4.61 25.16
CA GLY A 347 -12.94 5.12 26.47
C GLY A 347 -11.74 5.38 27.36
N GLU A 348 -12.01 5.97 28.53
CA GLU A 348 -11.01 6.18 29.58
C GLU A 348 -10.70 4.86 30.33
N ASP A 349 -9.52 4.79 30.97
CA ASP A 349 -9.08 3.69 31.82
C ASP A 349 -9.05 2.31 31.08
N CYS A 350 -8.88 2.30 29.75
CA CYS A 350 -8.76 1.08 28.96
C CYS A 350 -7.32 0.53 29.02
N THR A 351 -7.20 -0.80 28.94
CA THR A 351 -5.91 -1.50 28.78
C THR A 351 -6.01 -2.45 27.59
N ILE A 352 -5.29 -2.12 26.51
CA ILE A 352 -5.40 -2.79 25.22
C ILE A 352 -4.03 -3.36 24.83
N GLY A 353 -3.97 -4.69 24.61
CA GLY A 353 -2.77 -5.37 24.11
C GLY A 353 -1.66 -5.60 25.14
N TYR A 354 -1.96 -5.56 26.42
CA TYR A 354 -1.02 -5.89 27.49
C TYR A 354 -1.15 -7.32 28.02
N ASP A 355 -2.18 -8.03 27.59
CA ASP A 355 -2.40 -9.45 27.92
C ASP A 355 -2.22 -10.30 26.65
N ASP A 356 -1.05 -10.92 26.52
CA ASP A 356 -0.74 -11.72 25.33
C ASP A 356 -1.68 -12.93 25.16
N SER A 357 -2.32 -13.41 26.24
CA SER A 357 -3.30 -14.49 26.15
C SER A 357 -4.58 -14.09 25.40
N LYS A 358 -4.84 -12.80 25.27
CA LYS A 358 -5.98 -12.24 24.55
C LYS A 358 -5.67 -11.88 23.09
N ARG A 359 -4.42 -12.05 22.65
CA ARG A 359 -3.98 -11.79 21.27
C ARG A 359 -4.15 -13.02 20.37
N VAL A 360 -5.25 -13.72 20.51
CA VAL A 360 -5.59 -14.87 19.67
C VAL A 360 -6.34 -14.36 18.44
N ASP A 361 -5.88 -14.77 17.27
CA ASP A 361 -6.50 -14.38 16.00
C ASP A 361 -7.99 -14.73 15.98
N GLY A 362 -8.81 -13.76 15.60
CA GLY A 362 -10.26 -13.91 15.58
C GLY A 362 -11.02 -12.60 15.44
N ASP A 363 -12.34 -12.74 15.32
CA ASP A 363 -13.30 -11.64 15.25
C ASP A 363 -14.00 -11.50 16.60
N TYR A 364 -13.84 -10.34 17.22
CA TYR A 364 -14.43 -10.00 18.51
C TYR A 364 -15.48 -8.90 18.35
N PRO A 365 -16.42 -8.72 19.29
CA PRO A 365 -17.49 -7.73 19.14
C PRO A 365 -17.02 -6.28 18.93
N THR A 366 -15.84 -5.91 19.44
CA THR A 366 -15.34 -4.54 19.43
C THR A 366 -14.04 -4.37 18.63
N HIS A 367 -13.37 -5.45 18.28
CA HIS A 367 -12.06 -5.44 17.62
C HIS A 367 -11.81 -6.75 16.87
N PHE A 368 -10.75 -6.77 16.08
CA PHE A 368 -10.22 -7.97 15.44
C PHE A 368 -8.80 -8.24 15.95
N VAL A 369 -8.34 -9.48 15.83
CA VAL A 369 -6.92 -9.82 16.02
C VAL A 369 -6.47 -10.58 14.77
N ARG A 370 -5.35 -10.14 14.19
CA ARG A 370 -4.69 -10.79 13.05
C ARG A 370 -3.17 -10.77 13.28
N ASP A 371 -2.55 -11.92 13.18
CA ASP A 371 -1.10 -12.09 13.46
C ASP A 371 -0.70 -11.53 14.85
N GLY A 372 -1.58 -11.65 15.85
CA GLY A 372 -1.39 -11.08 17.18
C GLY A 372 -1.48 -9.55 17.27
N ILE A 373 -1.85 -8.85 16.19
CA ILE A 373 -2.08 -7.40 16.16
C ILE A 373 -3.55 -7.13 16.45
N ILE A 374 -3.82 -6.25 17.43
CA ILE A 374 -5.18 -5.82 17.76
C ILE A 374 -5.60 -4.73 16.77
N ILE A 375 -6.78 -4.88 16.16
CA ILE A 375 -7.30 -3.94 15.19
C ILE A 375 -8.64 -3.40 15.69
N ILE A 376 -8.68 -2.11 15.97
CA ILE A 376 -9.92 -1.39 16.28
C ILE A 376 -10.44 -0.81 14.97
N PRO A 377 -11.58 -1.28 14.46
CA PRO A 377 -12.05 -0.91 13.13
C PRO A 377 -12.51 0.55 13.07
N LYS A 378 -12.69 1.05 11.85
CA LYS A 378 -13.22 2.40 11.59
C LYS A 378 -14.55 2.62 12.31
N ASN A 379 -14.65 3.75 13.02
CA ASN A 379 -15.77 4.09 13.90
C ASN A 379 -15.98 3.11 15.07
N GLY A 380 -15.04 2.23 15.36
CA GLY A 380 -15.09 1.27 16.47
C GLY A 380 -15.23 1.99 17.81
N ILE A 381 -15.98 1.39 18.73
CA ILE A 381 -16.22 1.94 20.07
C ILE A 381 -15.70 0.94 21.09
N ILE A 382 -14.75 1.38 21.91
CA ILE A 382 -14.25 0.66 23.07
C ILE A 382 -14.78 1.35 24.32
N PRO A 383 -15.66 0.71 25.09
CA PRO A 383 -16.20 1.28 26.32
C PRO A 383 -15.12 1.58 27.36
N PRO A 384 -15.34 2.56 28.28
CA PRO A 384 -14.41 2.82 29.38
C PRO A 384 -14.12 1.57 30.24
N GLY A 385 -12.89 1.47 30.74
CA GLY A 385 -12.44 0.35 31.57
C GLY A 385 -12.27 -0.99 30.86
N THR A 386 -12.33 -1.01 29.52
CA THR A 386 -12.19 -2.26 28.74
C THR A 386 -10.75 -2.78 28.82
N VAL A 387 -10.61 -4.12 28.99
CA VAL A 387 -9.33 -4.84 28.97
C VAL A 387 -9.33 -5.85 27.80
N ILE A 388 -8.48 -5.62 26.83
CA ILE A 388 -8.28 -6.45 25.62
C ILE A 388 -6.86 -6.97 25.61
#